data_e76c359f7bdc81c3cf5cd58cbc329830
#
_entry.id   e76c359f7bdc81c3cf5cd58cbc329830
#
_cell.length_a   1.000
_cell.length_b   1.000
_cell.length_c   1.000
_cell.angle_alpha   90.00
_cell.angle_beta   90.00
_cell.angle_gamma   90.00
#
_symmetry.space_group_name_H-M   'P 1'
#
loop_
_entity.id
_entity.type
_entity.pdbx_description
1 polymer ?
#
loop_
_entity_poly.entity_id
_entity_poly.type
_entity_poly.pdbx_seq_one_letter_code
_entity_poly.pdbx_strand_id
1 'polypeptide(L)'
;MHVLILTACLAADPSLCADRLLPVVESPDAAACEAQAAQVAAAWLAAHPDLSGRDWRCAPLSEAPALDLTEVAAGVHVHRGADAQLSPENRGWIANLGVVLGQDRVAVIDPGGSREQGEALYTAIRRLTDLPIGPVVLTHMHPDHLAGAEVFAEAGAEIIADARLPEALELRRDTWAESIPAQIGAAAWAGTVLIGPTRTIKGPETLDLGGRSLDLTPAPAAHTDTDLTVRDSVTGALFTGDLVFRGLTPVVDGSLKGWLDWLAGAHDGDPVIPGHGPVAGSFKEAGAAQGSYLAALRDAVRQALDAGLGLSEAVPAVGQAMAPLAPGWADFEATTARNAAAAYAELEWE
;
A
#
# COMPACT_ATOMS: atom_id res chain seq x y z
N MET A 1 5.98 -16.80 -22.09
CA MET A 1 5.93 -15.32 -22.14
C MET A 1 7.32 -14.77 -21.85
N HIS A 2 7.76 -13.74 -22.62
CA HIS A 2 9.00 -12.98 -22.38
C HIS A 2 8.65 -11.54 -22.05
N VAL A 3 9.45 -10.93 -21.18
CA VAL A 3 9.30 -9.56 -20.71
C VAL A 3 10.60 -8.79 -20.94
N LEU A 4 10.47 -7.47 -21.11
CA LEU A 4 11.62 -6.58 -21.23
C LEU A 4 12.12 -6.18 -19.85
N ILE A 5 13.39 -6.41 -19.59
CA ILE A 5 14.09 -5.98 -18.38
C ILE A 5 15.17 -4.97 -18.79
N LEU A 6 15.07 -3.77 -18.25
CA LEU A 6 15.99 -2.65 -18.46
C LEU A 6 16.88 -2.50 -17.22
N THR A 7 18.18 -2.53 -17.36
CA THR A 7 19.10 -2.10 -16.31
C THR A 7 19.23 -0.58 -16.36
N ALA A 8 18.64 0.09 -15.37
CA ALA A 8 18.65 1.54 -15.21
C ALA A 8 19.48 1.96 -14.01
N CYS A 9 20.25 3.03 -14.13
CA CYS A 9 21.12 3.57 -13.10
C CYS A 9 20.68 4.99 -12.73
N LEU A 10 20.84 5.39 -11.47
CA LEU A 10 20.56 6.76 -11.06
C LEU A 10 21.47 7.74 -11.82
N ALA A 11 20.92 8.81 -12.39
CA ALA A 11 21.69 9.83 -13.09
C ALA A 11 22.64 10.57 -12.12
N ALA A 12 22.25 10.72 -10.85
CA ALA A 12 23.05 11.34 -9.81
C ALA A 12 24.19 10.43 -9.29
N ASP A 13 24.02 9.09 -9.37
CA ASP A 13 25.04 8.11 -9.01
C ASP A 13 24.97 6.90 -9.94
N PRO A 14 25.74 6.88 -11.05
CA PRO A 14 25.72 5.80 -12.01
C PRO A 14 26.29 4.45 -11.51
N SER A 15 26.75 4.38 -10.26
CA SER A 15 27.14 3.11 -9.63
C SER A 15 25.92 2.38 -9.04
N LEU A 16 24.82 3.09 -8.77
CA LEU A 16 23.57 2.56 -8.25
C LEU A 16 22.63 2.24 -9.42
N CYS A 17 22.57 0.98 -9.78
CA CYS A 17 21.74 0.45 -10.86
C CYS A 17 20.75 -0.59 -10.32
N ALA A 18 19.60 -0.68 -10.99
CA ALA A 18 18.60 -1.72 -10.73
C ALA A 18 17.98 -2.19 -12.05
N ASP A 19 17.60 -3.47 -12.08
CA ASP A 19 16.81 -4.01 -13.18
C ASP A 19 15.35 -3.59 -13.00
N ARG A 20 14.73 -3.14 -14.08
CA ARG A 20 13.33 -2.70 -14.12
C ARG A 20 12.57 -3.48 -15.17
N LEU A 21 11.50 -4.15 -14.77
CA LEU A 21 10.59 -4.84 -15.65
C LEU A 21 9.67 -3.81 -16.32
N LEU A 22 9.58 -3.84 -17.66
CA LEU A 22 8.67 -2.99 -18.41
C LEU A 22 7.47 -3.81 -18.89
N PRO A 23 6.31 -3.75 -18.19
CA PRO A 23 5.17 -4.63 -18.42
C PRO A 23 4.43 -4.36 -19.73
N VAL A 24 4.69 -3.20 -20.35
CA VAL A 24 4.17 -2.87 -21.68
C VAL A 24 4.62 -3.85 -22.77
N VAL A 25 5.68 -4.64 -22.49
CA VAL A 25 6.20 -5.67 -23.39
C VAL A 25 5.94 -7.05 -22.80
N GLU A 26 4.78 -7.61 -23.11
CA GLU A 26 4.48 -9.04 -22.94
C GLU A 26 4.54 -9.70 -24.31
N SER A 27 5.52 -10.55 -24.55
CA SER A 27 5.77 -11.17 -25.84
C SER A 27 5.75 -12.69 -25.78
N PRO A 28 5.28 -13.39 -26.83
CA PRO A 28 5.24 -14.84 -26.84
C PRO A 28 6.65 -15.47 -26.79
N ASP A 29 7.64 -14.80 -27.36
CA ASP A 29 9.03 -15.26 -27.42
C ASP A 29 10.02 -14.08 -27.36
N ALA A 30 11.32 -14.42 -27.28
CA ALA A 30 12.40 -13.45 -27.19
C ALA A 30 12.48 -12.55 -28.43
N ALA A 31 12.30 -13.08 -29.63
CA ALA A 31 12.43 -12.31 -30.87
C ALA A 31 11.35 -11.22 -30.97
N ALA A 32 10.10 -11.53 -30.60
CA ALA A 32 9.01 -10.55 -30.54
C ALA A 32 9.24 -9.46 -29.49
N CYS A 33 9.87 -9.81 -28.36
CA CYS A 33 10.29 -8.86 -27.33
C CYS A 33 11.41 -7.94 -27.86
N GLU A 34 12.48 -8.51 -28.43
CA GLU A 34 13.64 -7.78 -28.93
C GLU A 34 13.27 -6.78 -30.03
N ALA A 35 12.29 -7.12 -30.86
CA ALA A 35 11.83 -6.25 -31.97
C ALA A 35 11.34 -4.87 -31.51
N GLN A 36 10.88 -4.73 -30.28
CA GLN A 36 10.34 -3.47 -29.72
C GLN A 36 11.16 -2.93 -28.53
N ALA A 37 12.08 -3.73 -27.99
CA ALA A 37 12.79 -3.44 -26.74
C ALA A 37 13.49 -2.09 -26.72
N ALA A 38 14.26 -1.76 -27.76
CA ALA A 38 15.00 -0.49 -27.84
C ALA A 38 14.07 0.73 -27.82
N GLN A 39 12.95 0.67 -28.55
CA GLN A 39 11.98 1.78 -28.59
C GLN A 39 11.29 1.96 -27.25
N VAL A 40 10.86 0.86 -26.63
CA VAL A 40 10.16 0.91 -25.34
C VAL A 40 11.10 1.38 -24.23
N ALA A 41 12.34 0.85 -24.16
CA ALA A 41 13.33 1.29 -23.20
C ALA A 41 13.63 2.79 -23.32
N ALA A 42 13.79 3.30 -24.56
CA ALA A 42 14.03 4.73 -24.80
C ALA A 42 12.84 5.60 -24.37
N ALA A 43 11.60 5.17 -24.67
CA ALA A 43 10.39 5.89 -24.25
C ALA A 43 10.24 5.93 -22.74
N TRP A 44 10.49 4.80 -22.08
CA TRP A 44 10.43 4.71 -20.63
C TRP A 44 11.48 5.60 -19.95
N LEU A 45 12.74 5.58 -20.41
CA LEU A 45 13.80 6.46 -19.89
C LEU A 45 13.50 7.95 -20.12
N ALA A 46 12.83 8.31 -21.21
CA ALA A 46 12.39 9.70 -21.44
C ALA A 46 11.35 10.18 -20.41
N ALA A 47 10.57 9.28 -19.84
CA ALA A 47 9.62 9.55 -18.75
C ALA A 47 10.30 9.53 -17.35
N HIS A 48 11.52 8.99 -17.25
CA HIS A 48 12.29 8.89 -16.00
C HIS A 48 13.64 9.61 -16.12
N PRO A 49 13.65 10.96 -16.14
CA PRO A 49 14.87 11.76 -16.41
C PRO A 49 15.93 11.65 -15.31
N ASP A 50 15.58 11.17 -14.14
CA ASP A 50 16.47 10.85 -13.03
C ASP A 50 17.26 9.55 -13.22
N LEU A 51 16.96 8.78 -14.28
CA LEU A 51 17.61 7.54 -14.63
C LEU A 51 18.35 7.61 -15.96
N SER A 52 19.38 6.76 -16.10
CA SER A 52 20.06 6.46 -17.35
C SER A 52 20.05 4.97 -17.63
N GLY A 53 19.70 4.59 -18.86
CA GLY A 53 19.74 3.18 -19.29
C GLY A 53 21.16 2.72 -19.52
N ARG A 54 21.50 1.53 -19.03
CA ARG A 54 22.79 0.88 -19.24
C ARG A 54 22.72 -0.23 -20.26
N ASP A 55 21.73 -1.10 -20.10
CA ASP A 55 21.52 -2.28 -20.96
C ASP A 55 20.07 -2.75 -20.84
N TRP A 56 19.63 -3.59 -21.76
CA TRP A 56 18.33 -4.26 -21.68
C TRP A 56 18.42 -5.70 -22.19
N ARG A 57 17.51 -6.53 -21.72
CA ARG A 57 17.36 -7.91 -22.17
C ARG A 57 15.90 -8.33 -22.20
N CYS A 58 15.58 -9.24 -23.11
CA CYS A 58 14.34 -9.98 -23.12
C CYS A 58 14.54 -11.31 -22.38
N ALA A 59 13.80 -11.51 -21.30
CA ALA A 59 13.94 -12.70 -20.46
C ALA A 59 12.60 -13.43 -20.31
N PRO A 60 12.62 -14.75 -20.12
CA PRO A 60 11.43 -15.49 -19.71
C PRO A 60 10.85 -14.90 -18.42
N LEU A 61 9.55 -14.72 -18.34
CA LEU A 61 8.88 -14.22 -17.12
C LEU A 61 9.19 -15.06 -15.87
N SER A 62 9.43 -16.36 -16.06
CA SER A 62 9.83 -17.28 -14.98
C SER A 62 11.15 -16.92 -14.30
N GLU A 63 12.00 -16.14 -14.96
CA GLU A 63 13.28 -15.68 -14.41
C GLU A 63 13.18 -14.32 -13.70
N ALA A 64 12.10 -13.56 -13.91
CA ALA A 64 11.88 -12.29 -13.22
C ALA A 64 11.54 -12.52 -11.73
N PRO A 65 11.97 -11.63 -10.82
CA PRO A 65 11.55 -11.68 -9.41
C PRO A 65 10.02 -11.65 -9.27
N ALA A 66 9.50 -12.42 -8.32
CA ALA A 66 8.06 -12.43 -8.02
C ALA A 66 7.82 -12.47 -6.52
N LEU A 67 6.74 -11.86 -6.07
CA LEU A 67 6.27 -11.98 -4.70
C LEU A 67 5.68 -13.37 -4.44
N ASP A 68 5.82 -13.82 -3.20
CA ASP A 68 5.04 -14.97 -2.71
C ASP A 68 3.61 -14.51 -2.45
N LEU A 69 2.65 -15.21 -3.05
CA LEU A 69 1.22 -15.01 -2.87
C LEU A 69 0.62 -16.23 -2.18
N THR A 70 -0.11 -16.01 -1.10
CA THR A 70 -0.84 -17.05 -0.38
C THR A 70 -2.33 -16.92 -0.66
N GLU A 71 -2.98 -17.99 -1.10
CA GLU A 71 -4.44 -18.03 -1.24
C GLU A 71 -5.08 -18.09 0.15
N VAL A 72 -5.82 -17.04 0.51
CA VAL A 72 -6.48 -16.89 1.83
C VAL A 72 -7.99 -17.19 1.78
N ALA A 73 -8.57 -17.11 0.60
CA ALA A 73 -9.92 -17.55 0.26
C ALA A 73 -9.95 -17.88 -1.24
N ALA A 74 -10.96 -18.60 -1.70
CA ALA A 74 -11.02 -19.07 -3.10
C ALA A 74 -10.83 -17.93 -4.10
N GLY A 75 -9.69 -17.94 -4.84
CA GLY A 75 -9.30 -16.91 -5.80
C GLY A 75 -8.92 -15.55 -5.18
N VAL A 76 -8.71 -15.49 -3.87
CA VAL A 76 -8.20 -14.32 -3.15
C VAL A 76 -6.80 -14.64 -2.65
N HIS A 77 -5.81 -13.94 -3.18
CA HIS A 77 -4.40 -14.14 -2.84
C HIS A 77 -3.84 -12.89 -2.16
N VAL A 78 -2.94 -13.09 -1.21
CA VAL A 78 -2.32 -12.00 -0.44
C VAL A 78 -0.81 -12.20 -0.38
N HIS A 79 -0.06 -11.13 -0.69
CA HIS A 79 1.31 -10.98 -0.25
C HIS A 79 1.32 -10.40 1.15
N ARG A 80 2.04 -11.03 2.07
CA ARG A 80 2.22 -10.52 3.42
C ARG A 80 3.45 -9.63 3.52
N GLY A 81 3.26 -8.35 3.88
CA GLY A 81 4.35 -7.43 4.20
C GLY A 81 5.08 -7.74 5.51
N ALA A 82 6.20 -7.10 5.73
CA ALA A 82 6.96 -7.22 6.97
C ALA A 82 6.28 -6.47 8.12
N ASP A 83 6.27 -7.06 9.33
CA ASP A 83 5.77 -6.41 10.55
C ASP A 83 6.83 -5.45 11.12
N ALA A 84 7.17 -4.40 10.37
CA ALA A 84 8.22 -3.42 10.69
C ALA A 84 7.95 -2.10 9.97
N GLN A 85 8.64 -1.03 10.41
CA GLN A 85 8.70 0.22 9.63
C GLN A 85 9.62 0.08 8.43
N LEU A 86 9.57 1.08 7.53
CA LEU A 86 10.44 1.17 6.35
C LEU A 86 11.91 1.06 6.75
N SER A 87 12.65 0.18 6.08
CA SER A 87 14.10 0.02 6.27
C SER A 87 14.76 -0.46 4.98
N PRO A 88 16.10 -0.34 4.86
CA PRO A 88 16.83 -0.91 3.73
C PRO A 88 16.71 -2.43 3.64
N GLU A 89 16.56 -3.13 4.77
CA GLU A 89 16.47 -4.59 4.85
C GLU A 89 15.17 -5.11 4.27
N ASN A 90 14.03 -4.43 4.56
CA ASN A 90 12.73 -4.80 4.02
C ASN A 90 12.37 -4.06 2.73
N ARG A 91 13.21 -3.11 2.26
CA ARG A 91 13.05 -2.35 1.01
C ARG A 91 11.71 -1.60 0.92
N GLY A 92 11.06 -1.33 2.05
CA GLY A 92 9.73 -0.74 2.12
C GLY A 92 8.57 -1.71 1.86
N TRP A 93 8.81 -3.01 1.80
CA TRP A 93 7.78 -4.04 1.54
C TRP A 93 7.09 -4.43 2.86
N ILE A 94 6.32 -3.51 3.40
CA ILE A 94 5.68 -3.65 4.73
C ILE A 94 4.16 -3.80 4.65
N ALA A 95 3.53 -3.36 3.56
CA ALA A 95 2.09 -3.48 3.37
C ALA A 95 1.67 -4.86 2.86
N ASN A 96 0.47 -5.31 3.23
CA ASN A 96 -0.19 -6.44 2.61
C ASN A 96 -0.78 -6.02 1.27
N LEU A 97 -0.55 -6.84 0.23
CA LEU A 97 -1.04 -6.59 -1.12
C LEU A 97 -2.02 -7.67 -1.52
N GLY A 98 -3.12 -7.29 -2.17
CA GLY A 98 -4.19 -8.20 -2.55
C GLY A 98 -4.28 -8.46 -4.05
N VAL A 99 -4.64 -9.69 -4.41
CA VAL A 99 -4.95 -10.10 -5.78
C VAL A 99 -6.25 -10.90 -5.76
N VAL A 100 -7.25 -10.47 -6.53
CA VAL A 100 -8.54 -11.16 -6.63
C VAL A 100 -8.76 -11.60 -8.07
N LEU A 101 -8.89 -12.91 -8.28
CA LEU A 101 -9.12 -13.52 -9.58
C LEU A 101 -10.62 -13.56 -9.89
N GLY A 102 -11.07 -12.83 -10.91
CA GLY A 102 -12.37 -12.99 -11.53
C GLY A 102 -12.34 -14.03 -12.66
N GLN A 103 -13.40 -14.10 -13.47
CA GLN A 103 -13.43 -14.93 -14.67
C GLN A 103 -12.88 -14.18 -15.89
N ASP A 104 -13.04 -12.85 -15.94
CA ASP A 104 -12.68 -12.03 -17.11
C ASP A 104 -11.40 -11.20 -16.86
N ARG A 105 -11.09 -10.87 -15.60
CA ARG A 105 -9.95 -10.03 -15.21
C ARG A 105 -9.52 -10.24 -13.77
N VAL A 106 -8.35 -9.70 -13.45
CA VAL A 106 -7.77 -9.70 -12.10
C VAL A 106 -7.85 -8.30 -11.51
N ALA A 107 -8.28 -8.17 -10.25
CA ALA A 107 -8.12 -6.95 -9.49
C ALA A 107 -6.86 -7.02 -8.60
N VAL A 108 -6.18 -5.88 -8.45
CA VAL A 108 -5.09 -5.67 -7.50
C VAL A 108 -5.56 -4.71 -6.44
N ILE A 109 -5.31 -5.02 -5.17
CA ILE A 109 -5.57 -4.14 -4.03
C ILE A 109 -4.22 -3.78 -3.44
N ASP A 110 -3.86 -2.51 -3.54
CA ASP A 110 -2.57 -1.94 -3.16
C ASP A 110 -1.38 -2.57 -3.90
N PRO A 111 -0.75 -1.85 -4.80
CA PRO A 111 0.30 -2.39 -5.66
C PRO A 111 1.71 -2.38 -5.03
N GLY A 112 1.86 -1.94 -3.78
CA GLY A 112 3.12 -1.97 -3.02
C GLY A 112 3.86 -0.65 -2.88
N GLY A 113 4.94 -0.69 -2.11
CA GLY A 113 5.70 0.47 -1.61
C GLY A 113 6.83 0.97 -2.52
N SER A 114 6.99 0.37 -3.70
CA SER A 114 7.96 0.81 -4.70
C SER A 114 7.64 0.21 -6.07
N ARG A 115 8.23 0.78 -7.12
CA ARG A 115 8.18 0.17 -8.46
C ARG A 115 8.66 -1.28 -8.43
N GLU A 116 9.76 -1.54 -7.74
CA GLU A 116 10.31 -2.89 -7.64
C GLU A 116 9.33 -3.90 -7.04
N GLN A 117 8.60 -3.52 -5.99
CA GLN A 117 7.57 -4.37 -5.41
C GLN A 117 6.39 -4.55 -6.37
N GLY A 118 5.97 -3.49 -7.06
CA GLY A 118 4.94 -3.55 -8.11
C GLY A 118 5.31 -4.50 -9.25
N GLU A 119 6.57 -4.48 -9.72
CA GLU A 119 7.11 -5.39 -10.74
C GLU A 119 7.09 -6.85 -10.26
N ALA A 120 7.48 -7.09 -9.00
CA ALA A 120 7.46 -8.42 -8.41
C ALA A 120 6.02 -8.93 -8.20
N LEU A 121 5.08 -8.06 -7.85
CA LEU A 121 3.65 -8.38 -7.77
C LEU A 121 3.08 -8.69 -9.16
N TYR A 122 3.39 -7.87 -10.16
CA TYR A 122 2.99 -8.09 -11.54
C TYR A 122 3.47 -9.49 -12.04
N THR A 123 4.74 -9.81 -11.80
CA THR A 123 5.30 -11.12 -12.15
C THR A 123 4.57 -12.26 -11.43
N ALA A 124 4.25 -12.10 -10.14
CA ALA A 124 3.53 -13.09 -9.36
C ALA A 124 2.12 -13.34 -9.94
N ILE A 125 1.39 -12.28 -10.32
CA ILE A 125 0.08 -12.38 -10.95
C ILE A 125 0.17 -13.12 -12.29
N ARG A 126 1.14 -12.77 -13.13
CA ARG A 126 1.33 -13.42 -14.44
C ARG A 126 1.74 -14.90 -14.34
N ARG A 127 2.29 -15.34 -13.19
CA ARG A 127 2.51 -16.76 -12.90
C ARG A 127 1.25 -17.48 -12.48
N LEU A 128 0.24 -16.77 -11.97
CA LEU A 128 -1.06 -17.34 -11.58
C LEU A 128 -2.02 -17.42 -12.77
N THR A 129 -2.00 -16.41 -13.67
CA THR A 129 -3.02 -16.29 -14.71
C THR A 129 -2.58 -15.39 -15.87
N ASP A 130 -3.13 -15.67 -17.06
CA ASP A 130 -3.01 -14.83 -18.25
C ASP A 130 -4.16 -13.82 -18.40
N LEU A 131 -5.11 -13.75 -17.46
CA LEU A 131 -6.23 -12.81 -17.50
C LEU A 131 -5.72 -11.36 -17.51
N PRO A 132 -6.44 -10.41 -18.14
CA PRO A 132 -6.12 -8.99 -18.08
C PRO A 132 -6.04 -8.52 -16.60
N ILE A 133 -4.99 -7.75 -16.27
CA ILE A 133 -4.85 -7.11 -14.97
C ILE A 133 -5.55 -5.76 -14.99
N GLY A 134 -6.38 -5.53 -14.00
CA GLY A 134 -7.11 -4.29 -13.76
C GLY A 134 -8.57 -4.57 -13.44
N PRO A 135 -9.14 -3.84 -12.50
CA PRO A 135 -8.67 -2.59 -11.89
C PRO A 135 -7.57 -2.79 -10.82
N VAL A 136 -6.83 -1.71 -10.54
CA VAL A 136 -6.00 -1.57 -9.34
C VAL A 136 -6.71 -0.62 -8.38
N VAL A 137 -6.96 -1.03 -7.17
CA VAL A 137 -7.61 -0.22 -6.13
C VAL A 137 -6.57 0.20 -5.11
N LEU A 138 -6.42 1.51 -4.91
CA LEU A 138 -5.60 2.08 -3.85
C LEU A 138 -6.48 2.30 -2.62
N THR A 139 -6.16 1.63 -1.52
CA THR A 139 -6.97 1.74 -0.29
C THR A 139 -6.85 3.10 0.36
N HIS A 140 -5.68 3.74 0.27
CA HIS A 140 -5.42 5.09 0.77
C HIS A 140 -4.13 5.67 0.18
N MET A 141 -3.72 6.85 0.65
CA MET A 141 -2.66 7.65 0.03
C MET A 141 -1.23 7.24 0.41
N HIS A 142 -0.99 6.39 1.41
CA HIS A 142 0.38 6.12 1.87
C HIS A 142 1.21 5.37 0.84
N PRO A 143 2.51 5.72 0.70
CA PRO A 143 3.35 5.22 -0.37
C PRO A 143 3.58 3.71 -0.37
N ASP A 144 3.62 3.07 0.79
CA ASP A 144 3.80 1.63 0.91
C ASP A 144 2.62 0.81 0.33
N HIS A 145 1.49 1.48 0.08
CA HIS A 145 0.31 0.93 -0.58
C HIS A 145 0.21 1.32 -2.06
N LEU A 146 0.71 2.50 -2.47
CA LEU A 146 0.43 3.02 -3.80
C LEU A 146 1.64 3.16 -4.74
N ALA A 147 2.89 3.13 -4.22
CA ALA A 147 4.06 3.49 -5.03
C ALA A 147 4.40 2.51 -6.17
N GLY A 148 3.83 1.30 -6.15
CA GLY A 148 3.92 0.34 -7.25
C GLY A 148 2.90 0.55 -8.38
N ALA A 149 2.00 1.53 -8.28
CA ALA A 149 0.86 1.70 -9.19
C ALA A 149 1.26 1.97 -10.65
N GLU A 150 2.37 2.66 -10.90
CA GLU A 150 2.83 2.98 -12.24
C GLU A 150 3.06 1.72 -13.10
N VAL A 151 3.57 0.63 -12.51
CA VAL A 151 3.78 -0.66 -13.20
C VAL A 151 2.49 -1.17 -13.83
N PHE A 152 1.39 -1.06 -13.10
CA PHE A 152 0.08 -1.50 -13.56
C PHE A 152 -0.56 -0.52 -14.54
N ALA A 153 -0.34 0.78 -14.36
CA ALA A 153 -0.77 1.80 -15.32
C ALA A 153 -0.06 1.63 -16.67
N GLU A 154 1.23 1.31 -16.69
CA GLU A 154 1.99 0.95 -17.89
C GLU A 154 1.43 -0.30 -18.58
N ALA A 155 0.92 -1.27 -17.80
CA ALA A 155 0.23 -2.45 -18.31
C ALA A 155 -1.21 -2.18 -18.79
N GLY A 156 -1.68 -0.93 -18.71
CA GLY A 156 -3.01 -0.51 -19.15
C GLY A 156 -4.13 -0.68 -18.13
N ALA A 157 -3.80 -0.94 -16.85
CA ALA A 157 -4.79 -1.04 -15.80
C ALA A 157 -5.37 0.32 -15.41
N GLU A 158 -6.66 0.36 -15.08
CA GLU A 158 -7.31 1.51 -14.45
C GLU A 158 -6.91 1.56 -12.97
N ILE A 159 -6.48 2.73 -12.48
CA ILE A 159 -6.12 2.97 -11.09
C ILE A 159 -7.28 3.71 -10.40
N ILE A 160 -7.86 3.09 -9.38
CA ILE A 160 -9.08 3.58 -8.70
C ILE A 160 -8.76 3.91 -7.25
N ALA A 161 -9.28 5.04 -6.76
CA ALA A 161 -9.13 5.46 -5.37
C ALA A 161 -10.31 6.34 -4.90
N ASP A 162 -10.31 6.67 -3.60
CA ASP A 162 -11.19 7.70 -3.05
C ASP A 162 -10.96 9.06 -3.74
N ALA A 163 -12.02 9.85 -3.89
CA ALA A 163 -11.98 11.14 -4.59
C ALA A 163 -11.08 12.19 -3.91
N ARG A 164 -10.73 12.01 -2.63
CA ARG A 164 -9.84 12.90 -1.87
C ARG A 164 -8.37 12.58 -2.09
N LEU A 165 -8.03 11.35 -2.57
CA LEU A 165 -6.65 10.89 -2.70
C LEU A 165 -5.78 11.77 -3.62
N PRO A 166 -6.24 12.28 -4.77
CA PRO A 166 -5.40 13.13 -5.63
C PRO A 166 -4.85 14.38 -4.92
N GLU A 167 -5.68 15.07 -4.13
CA GLU A 167 -5.28 16.26 -3.38
C GLU A 167 -4.31 15.89 -2.24
N ALA A 168 -4.64 14.82 -1.48
CA ALA A 168 -3.81 14.36 -0.39
C ALA A 168 -2.42 13.91 -0.87
N LEU A 169 -2.34 13.22 -2.02
CA LEU A 169 -1.08 12.82 -2.65
C LEU A 169 -0.25 14.03 -3.11
N GLU A 170 -0.89 15.02 -3.74
CA GLU A 170 -0.21 16.21 -4.25
C GLU A 170 0.47 17.00 -3.11
N LEU A 171 -0.17 17.10 -1.95
CA LEU A 171 0.37 17.79 -0.77
C LEU A 171 1.63 17.10 -0.19
N ARG A 172 1.83 15.81 -0.44
CA ARG A 172 2.88 15.01 0.23
C ARG A 172 3.90 14.39 -0.71
N ARG A 173 3.62 14.38 -2.00
CA ARG A 173 4.41 13.69 -3.05
C ARG A 173 5.90 14.01 -2.97
N ASP A 174 6.24 15.30 -2.96
CA ASP A 174 7.64 15.75 -2.97
C ASP A 174 8.38 15.35 -1.68
N THR A 175 7.70 15.47 -0.53
CA THR A 175 8.26 15.05 0.76
C THR A 175 8.53 13.54 0.78
N TRP A 176 7.63 12.73 0.25
CA TRP A 176 7.82 11.28 0.17
C TRP A 176 8.88 10.89 -0.85
N ALA A 177 8.91 11.54 -2.02
CA ALA A 177 9.93 11.30 -3.03
C ALA A 177 11.36 11.60 -2.52
N GLU A 178 11.52 12.52 -1.56
CA GLU A 178 12.78 12.81 -0.90
C GLU A 178 13.08 11.86 0.28
N SER A 179 12.08 11.62 1.15
CA SER A 179 12.31 10.93 2.42
C SER A 179 12.36 9.40 2.32
N ILE A 180 11.57 8.78 1.43
CA ILE A 180 11.51 7.33 1.31
C ILE A 180 12.81 6.72 0.79
N PRO A 181 13.46 7.25 -0.28
CA PRO A 181 14.75 6.73 -0.72
C PRO A 181 15.83 6.74 0.36
N ALA A 182 15.77 7.71 1.28
CA ALA A 182 16.70 7.76 2.41
C ALA A 182 16.46 6.63 3.43
N GLN A 183 15.23 6.12 3.53
CA GLN A 183 14.84 5.06 4.47
C GLN A 183 15.05 3.65 3.89
N ILE A 184 14.69 3.42 2.62
CA ILE A 184 14.73 2.09 2.02
C ILE A 184 15.94 1.85 1.11
N GLY A 185 16.72 2.90 0.84
CA GLY A 185 17.84 2.89 -0.09
C GLY A 185 17.44 3.36 -1.50
N ALA A 186 18.29 4.22 -2.09
CA ALA A 186 18.02 4.84 -3.39
C ALA A 186 17.88 3.82 -4.54
N ALA A 187 18.59 2.69 -4.49
CA ALA A 187 18.46 1.64 -5.50
C ALA A 187 17.10 0.92 -5.45
N ALA A 188 16.54 0.72 -4.24
CA ALA A 188 15.21 0.12 -4.08
C ALA A 188 14.08 1.05 -4.59
N TRP A 189 14.29 2.36 -4.47
CA TRP A 189 13.34 3.38 -4.95
C TRP A 189 13.50 3.74 -6.42
N ALA A 190 14.65 3.43 -7.06
CA ALA A 190 14.97 3.85 -8.43
C ALA A 190 13.84 3.51 -9.41
N GLY A 191 13.37 4.51 -10.19
CA GLY A 191 12.26 4.39 -11.13
C GLY A 191 10.88 4.38 -10.51
N THR A 192 10.75 4.61 -9.21
CA THR A 192 9.43 4.76 -8.57
C THR A 192 8.88 6.15 -8.80
N VAL A 193 7.69 6.25 -9.36
CA VAL A 193 6.93 7.49 -9.52
C VAL A 193 5.60 7.37 -8.79
N LEU A 194 5.31 8.31 -7.90
CA LEU A 194 4.04 8.36 -7.20
C LEU A 194 2.96 8.93 -8.14
N ILE A 195 2.23 8.06 -8.79
CA ILE A 195 1.12 8.44 -9.68
C ILE A 195 -0.21 8.54 -8.92
N GLY A 196 -1.08 9.44 -9.36
CA GLY A 196 -2.46 9.51 -8.88
C GLY A 196 -3.37 8.49 -9.57
N PRO A 197 -4.61 8.30 -9.05
CA PRO A 197 -5.60 7.45 -9.69
C PRO A 197 -6.04 8.01 -11.06
N THR A 198 -6.39 7.09 -11.99
CA THR A 198 -7.00 7.45 -13.28
C THR A 198 -8.52 7.60 -13.15
N ARG A 199 -9.10 7.02 -12.10
CA ARG A 199 -10.52 7.15 -11.74
C ARG A 199 -10.68 7.29 -10.23
N THR A 200 -11.62 8.14 -9.80
CA THR A 200 -11.95 8.31 -8.38
C THR A 200 -13.41 8.00 -8.08
N ILE A 201 -13.68 7.55 -6.86
CA ILE A 201 -15.04 7.28 -6.36
C ILE A 201 -15.36 8.19 -5.16
N LYS A 202 -16.62 8.63 -5.04
CA LYS A 202 -17.11 9.49 -3.94
C LYS A 202 -18.02 8.75 -2.95
N GLY A 203 -18.41 7.55 -3.27
CA GLY A 203 -19.32 6.72 -2.47
C GLY A 203 -19.17 5.26 -2.84
N PRO A 204 -19.95 4.37 -2.23
CA PRO A 204 -19.88 2.94 -2.53
C PRO A 204 -20.07 2.65 -4.02
N GLU A 205 -19.23 1.77 -4.54
CA GLU A 205 -19.24 1.33 -5.93
C GLU A 205 -18.92 -0.15 -6.03
N THR A 206 -19.47 -0.83 -7.04
CA THR A 206 -19.21 -2.24 -7.30
C THR A 206 -18.46 -2.40 -8.62
N LEU A 207 -17.35 -3.13 -8.61
CA LEU A 207 -16.52 -3.46 -9.77
C LEU A 207 -16.80 -4.90 -10.19
N ASP A 208 -17.13 -5.13 -11.45
CA ASP A 208 -17.32 -6.47 -12.02
C ASP A 208 -15.99 -7.04 -12.56
N LEU A 209 -15.65 -8.25 -12.13
CA LEU A 209 -14.48 -9.00 -12.58
C LEU A 209 -14.85 -10.21 -13.46
N GLY A 210 -16.13 -10.30 -13.89
CA GLY A 210 -16.69 -11.48 -14.56
C GLY A 210 -17.07 -12.57 -13.57
N GLY A 211 -18.38 -12.69 -13.31
CA GLY A 211 -18.93 -13.68 -12.36
C GLY A 211 -18.51 -13.48 -10.89
N ARG A 212 -17.81 -12.42 -10.58
CA ARG A 212 -17.32 -11.98 -9.26
C ARG A 212 -17.27 -10.47 -9.23
N SER A 213 -17.64 -9.86 -8.12
CA SER A 213 -17.56 -8.40 -7.97
C SER A 213 -16.84 -8.01 -6.69
N LEU A 214 -16.28 -6.79 -6.70
CA LEU A 214 -15.69 -6.14 -5.55
C LEU A 214 -16.54 -4.94 -5.16
N ASP A 215 -16.98 -4.88 -3.90
CA ASP A 215 -17.66 -3.71 -3.36
C ASP A 215 -16.62 -2.79 -2.71
N LEU A 216 -16.46 -1.60 -3.26
CA LEU A 216 -15.59 -0.53 -2.79
C LEU A 216 -16.40 0.41 -1.91
N THR A 217 -15.93 0.67 -0.70
CA THR A 217 -16.61 1.58 0.22
C THR A 217 -15.64 2.59 0.81
N PRO A 218 -15.69 3.88 0.39
CA PRO A 218 -14.94 4.94 1.02
C PRO A 218 -15.32 5.09 2.50
N ALA A 219 -14.30 5.27 3.36
CA ALA A 219 -14.50 5.52 4.78
C ALA A 219 -14.53 7.03 5.09
N PRO A 220 -15.13 7.45 6.22
CA PRO A 220 -14.87 8.77 6.81
C PRO A 220 -13.37 8.92 7.11
N ALA A 221 -12.92 10.15 7.41
CA ALA A 221 -11.55 10.34 7.89
C ALA A 221 -11.30 9.46 9.12
N ALA A 222 -10.30 8.57 9.03
CA ALA A 222 -9.95 7.59 10.05
C ALA A 222 -8.44 7.44 10.15
N HIS A 223 -7.82 6.38 9.56
CA HIS A 223 -6.37 6.28 9.46
C HIS A 223 -5.80 7.46 8.65
N THR A 224 -6.40 7.72 7.49
CA THR A 224 -6.23 8.93 6.69
C THR A 224 -7.59 9.56 6.38
N ASP A 225 -7.62 10.57 5.54
CA ASP A 225 -8.85 11.11 4.96
C ASP A 225 -9.24 10.47 3.62
N THR A 226 -8.47 9.49 3.14
CA THR A 226 -8.63 8.87 1.81
C THR A 226 -8.94 7.38 1.86
N ASP A 227 -9.25 6.85 3.05
CA ASP A 227 -9.40 5.42 3.27
C ASP A 227 -10.61 4.84 2.53
N LEU A 228 -10.42 3.65 1.97
CA LEU A 228 -11.51 2.85 1.42
C LEU A 228 -11.28 1.35 1.69
N THR A 229 -12.36 0.60 1.81
CA THR A 229 -12.35 -0.86 1.92
C THR A 229 -12.78 -1.52 0.63
N VAL A 230 -12.31 -2.75 0.42
CA VAL A 230 -12.68 -3.60 -0.72
C VAL A 230 -13.20 -4.93 -0.22
N ARG A 231 -14.45 -5.27 -0.54
CA ARG A 231 -15.07 -6.54 -0.15
C ARG A 231 -15.34 -7.41 -1.38
N ASP A 232 -14.88 -8.63 -1.32
CA ASP A 232 -15.18 -9.62 -2.35
C ASP A 232 -16.57 -10.24 -2.17
N SER A 233 -17.37 -10.22 -3.21
CA SER A 233 -18.76 -10.71 -3.19
C SER A 233 -18.90 -12.23 -3.08
N VAL A 234 -17.89 -12.98 -3.52
CA VAL A 234 -17.95 -14.45 -3.59
C VAL A 234 -17.55 -15.08 -2.28
N THR A 235 -16.48 -14.61 -1.66
CA THR A 235 -15.94 -15.20 -0.43
C THR A 235 -16.29 -14.39 0.81
N GLY A 236 -16.62 -13.10 0.67
CA GLY A 236 -16.76 -12.18 1.78
C GLY A 236 -15.44 -11.64 2.31
N ALA A 237 -14.29 -11.98 1.68
CA ALA A 237 -12.99 -11.43 2.04
C ALA A 237 -13.02 -9.90 2.02
N LEU A 238 -12.53 -9.27 3.09
CA LEU A 238 -12.52 -7.82 3.28
C LEU A 238 -11.10 -7.30 3.38
N PHE A 239 -10.68 -6.51 2.41
CA PHE A 239 -9.45 -5.73 2.48
C PHE A 239 -9.77 -4.39 3.15
N THR A 240 -9.09 -4.09 4.23
CA THR A 240 -9.34 -2.88 5.01
C THR A 240 -8.33 -1.77 4.75
N GLY A 241 -7.26 -2.06 4.01
CA GLY A 241 -6.10 -1.17 4.07
C GLY A 241 -5.74 -0.90 5.53
N ASP A 242 -5.22 0.25 5.79
CA ASP A 242 -4.73 0.67 7.10
C ASP A 242 -5.83 1.12 8.09
N LEU A 243 -7.09 0.92 7.72
CA LEU A 243 -8.17 0.98 8.71
C LEU A 243 -8.02 -0.13 9.77
N VAL A 244 -7.27 -1.21 9.47
CA VAL A 244 -6.92 -2.26 10.43
C VAL A 244 -5.43 -2.59 10.36
N PHE A 245 -4.75 -2.51 11.51
CA PHE A 245 -3.38 -2.93 11.77
C PHE A 245 -3.36 -4.13 12.70
N ARG A 246 -2.44 -5.05 12.47
CA ARG A 246 -2.18 -6.20 13.36
C ARG A 246 -0.66 -6.40 13.51
N GLY A 247 -0.17 -6.33 14.74
CA GLY A 247 1.26 -6.51 15.03
C GLY A 247 2.15 -5.28 14.81
N LEU A 248 1.81 -4.38 13.89
CA LEU A 248 2.44 -3.07 13.75
C LEU A 248 1.55 -2.01 14.41
N THR A 249 2.16 -1.09 15.16
CA THR A 249 1.41 -0.02 15.85
C THR A 249 0.67 0.86 14.85
N PRO A 250 -0.66 1.04 14.99
CA PRO A 250 -1.45 1.82 14.06
C PRO A 250 -1.01 3.30 14.05
N VAL A 251 -1.02 3.92 12.88
CA VAL A 251 -0.60 5.32 12.67
C VAL A 251 -1.84 6.20 12.51
N VAL A 252 -1.97 7.26 13.31
CA VAL A 252 -3.03 8.26 13.18
C VAL A 252 -2.54 9.39 12.28
N ASP A 253 -3.05 9.47 11.05
CA ASP A 253 -2.76 10.53 10.06
C ASP A 253 -4.05 11.21 9.54
N GLY A 254 -5.21 10.78 10.02
CA GLY A 254 -6.53 11.35 9.74
C GLY A 254 -7.23 11.82 11.00
N SER A 255 -8.20 11.03 11.50
CA SER A 255 -8.99 11.37 12.70
C SER A 255 -9.04 10.17 13.66
N LEU A 256 -8.51 10.33 14.86
CA LEU A 256 -8.62 9.33 15.93
C LEU A 256 -10.07 9.02 16.28
N LYS A 257 -10.91 10.05 16.36
CA LYS A 257 -12.35 9.89 16.66
C LYS A 257 -13.08 9.18 15.53
N GLY A 258 -12.87 9.65 14.31
CA GLY A 258 -13.48 9.04 13.13
C GLY A 258 -13.04 7.57 12.98
N TRP A 259 -11.80 7.24 13.35
CA TRP A 259 -11.31 5.87 13.30
C TRP A 259 -11.95 4.98 14.38
N LEU A 260 -12.09 5.48 15.60
CA LEU A 260 -12.83 4.78 16.66
C LEU A 260 -14.30 4.56 16.30
N ASP A 261 -14.95 5.56 15.72
CA ASP A 261 -16.34 5.45 15.26
C ASP A 261 -16.47 4.44 14.12
N TRP A 262 -15.53 4.45 13.16
CA TRP A 262 -15.50 3.45 12.09
C TRP A 262 -15.32 2.03 12.64
N LEU A 263 -14.37 1.80 13.55
CA LEU A 263 -14.14 0.48 14.16
C LEU A 263 -15.34 -0.02 14.97
N ALA A 264 -16.15 0.87 15.53
CA ALA A 264 -17.37 0.54 16.25
C ALA A 264 -18.54 0.17 15.32
N GLY A 265 -18.41 0.43 14.03
CA GLY A 265 -19.40 0.08 13.01
C GLY A 265 -19.52 -1.42 12.78
N ALA A 266 -20.58 -1.79 12.07
CA ALA A 266 -20.76 -3.17 11.62
C ALA A 266 -20.00 -3.39 10.29
N HIS A 267 -18.97 -4.22 10.33
CA HIS A 267 -18.21 -4.62 9.16
C HIS A 267 -18.20 -6.14 9.05
N ASP A 268 -18.73 -6.65 7.95
CA ASP A 268 -18.73 -8.08 7.64
C ASP A 268 -17.50 -8.41 6.78
N GLY A 269 -16.68 -9.32 7.26
CA GLY A 269 -15.50 -9.82 6.53
C GLY A 269 -15.05 -11.15 7.11
N ASP A 270 -14.84 -12.14 6.25
CA ASP A 270 -14.29 -13.45 6.55
C ASP A 270 -13.66 -14.05 5.28
N PRO A 271 -12.33 -14.06 5.16
CA PRO A 271 -11.35 -13.45 6.06
C PRO A 271 -11.27 -11.91 5.97
N VAL A 272 -10.60 -11.28 6.96
CA VAL A 272 -10.21 -9.86 6.95
C VAL A 272 -8.73 -9.74 6.67
N ILE A 273 -8.38 -8.99 5.64
CA ILE A 273 -7.02 -8.69 5.22
C ILE A 273 -6.69 -7.26 5.66
N PRO A 274 -5.90 -7.08 6.74
CA PRO A 274 -5.47 -5.75 7.19
C PRO A 274 -4.43 -5.17 6.25
N GLY A 275 -4.17 -3.85 6.31
CA GLY A 275 -3.07 -3.23 5.59
C GLY A 275 -1.71 -3.72 6.08
N HIS A 276 -1.58 -3.97 7.37
CA HIS A 276 -0.38 -4.55 7.99
C HIS A 276 -0.74 -5.70 8.93
N GLY A 277 0.11 -6.73 8.92
CA GLY A 277 0.00 -7.84 9.84
C GLY A 277 -0.80 -9.05 9.33
N PRO A 278 -1.05 -10.07 10.16
CA PRO A 278 -1.64 -11.32 9.72
C PRO A 278 -3.13 -11.17 9.38
N VAL A 279 -3.58 -11.95 8.39
CA VAL A 279 -5.00 -12.12 8.06
C VAL A 279 -5.76 -12.65 9.29
N ALA A 280 -6.98 -12.19 9.48
CA ALA A 280 -7.87 -12.60 10.57
C ALA A 280 -9.12 -13.32 10.03
N GLY A 281 -9.71 -14.19 10.86
CA GLY A 281 -10.93 -14.93 10.51
C GLY A 281 -12.21 -14.09 10.63
N SER A 282 -12.16 -12.91 11.26
CA SER A 282 -13.31 -12.01 11.38
C SER A 282 -12.89 -10.57 11.66
N PHE A 283 -13.76 -9.61 11.37
CA PHE A 283 -13.51 -8.20 11.68
C PHE A 283 -13.35 -7.96 13.19
N LYS A 284 -14.13 -8.64 14.01
CA LYS A 284 -14.01 -8.52 15.47
C LYS A 284 -12.63 -8.96 15.96
N GLU A 285 -12.07 -10.04 15.42
CA GLU A 285 -10.72 -10.48 15.75
C GLU A 285 -9.68 -9.46 15.25
N ALA A 286 -9.82 -9.01 14.01
CA ALA A 286 -8.88 -8.10 13.35
C ALA A 286 -8.73 -6.77 14.10
N GLY A 287 -9.84 -6.13 14.48
CA GLY A 287 -9.87 -4.78 15.06
C GLY A 287 -9.75 -4.73 16.60
N ALA A 288 -9.82 -5.86 17.32
CA ALA A 288 -9.94 -5.83 18.78
C ALA A 288 -8.75 -5.16 19.49
N ALA A 289 -7.53 -5.55 19.15
CA ALA A 289 -6.33 -5.01 19.78
C ALA A 289 -6.14 -3.53 19.43
N GLN A 290 -6.34 -3.18 18.17
CA GLN A 290 -6.26 -1.80 17.68
C GLN A 290 -7.32 -0.90 18.32
N GLY A 291 -8.57 -1.35 18.42
CA GLY A 291 -9.63 -0.59 19.08
C GLY A 291 -9.30 -0.29 20.54
N SER A 292 -8.69 -1.26 21.24
CA SER A 292 -8.21 -1.06 22.62
C SER A 292 -7.08 -0.03 22.67
N TYR A 293 -6.12 -0.10 21.75
CA TYR A 293 -5.02 0.86 21.64
C TYR A 293 -5.52 2.29 21.38
N LEU A 294 -6.36 2.49 20.36
CA LEU A 294 -6.88 3.82 20.00
C LEU A 294 -7.77 4.42 21.10
N ALA A 295 -8.58 3.60 21.77
CA ALA A 295 -9.37 4.06 22.92
C ALA A 295 -8.50 4.50 24.09
N ALA A 296 -7.45 3.72 24.43
CA ALA A 296 -6.50 4.08 25.48
C ALA A 296 -5.72 5.36 25.12
N LEU A 297 -5.31 5.52 23.86
CA LEU A 297 -4.64 6.72 23.35
C LEU A 297 -5.52 7.97 23.55
N ARG A 298 -6.79 7.90 23.11
CA ARG A 298 -7.77 8.98 23.32
C ARG A 298 -7.89 9.36 24.81
N ASP A 299 -8.05 8.35 25.66
CA ASP A 299 -8.28 8.55 27.08
C ASP A 299 -7.03 9.13 27.78
N ALA A 300 -5.82 8.69 27.40
CA ALA A 300 -4.58 9.24 27.92
C ALA A 300 -4.34 10.69 27.48
N VAL A 301 -4.67 11.03 26.22
CA VAL A 301 -4.57 12.41 25.72
C VAL A 301 -5.59 13.31 26.43
N ARG A 302 -6.84 12.87 26.62
CA ARG A 302 -7.84 13.64 27.40
C ARG A 302 -7.38 13.89 28.83
N GLN A 303 -6.82 12.91 29.50
CA GLN A 303 -6.25 13.09 30.84
C GLN A 303 -5.13 14.13 30.87
N ALA A 304 -4.25 14.16 29.87
CA ALA A 304 -3.20 15.16 29.77
C ALA A 304 -3.78 16.57 29.55
N LEU A 305 -4.80 16.72 28.69
CA LEU A 305 -5.51 17.97 28.44
C LEU A 305 -6.23 18.46 29.71
N ASP A 306 -6.94 17.59 30.41
CA ASP A 306 -7.64 17.90 31.67
C ASP A 306 -6.66 18.33 32.80
N ALA A 307 -5.43 17.79 32.76
CA ALA A 307 -4.35 18.20 33.68
C ALA A 307 -3.68 19.53 33.25
N GLY A 308 -4.08 20.12 32.15
CA GLY A 308 -3.52 21.37 31.61
C GLY A 308 -2.11 21.23 31.04
N LEU A 309 -1.68 20.02 30.64
CA LEU A 309 -0.37 19.78 30.03
C LEU A 309 -0.34 20.33 28.61
N GLY A 310 0.71 21.09 28.29
CA GLY A 310 0.98 21.45 26.89
C GLY A 310 1.50 20.26 26.07
N LEU A 311 1.49 20.36 24.74
CA LEU A 311 1.87 19.29 23.82
C LEU A 311 3.20 18.61 24.18
N SER A 312 4.22 19.40 24.54
CA SER A 312 5.57 18.90 24.87
C SER A 312 5.62 18.08 26.17
N GLU A 313 4.69 18.30 27.09
CA GLU A 313 4.53 17.57 28.34
C GLU A 313 3.55 16.41 28.18
N ALA A 314 2.51 16.58 27.39
CA ALA A 314 1.48 15.59 27.13
C ALA A 314 2.03 14.35 26.39
N VAL A 315 2.85 14.55 25.35
CA VAL A 315 3.39 13.42 24.55
C VAL A 315 4.15 12.39 25.41
N PRO A 316 5.12 12.75 26.25
CA PRO A 316 5.79 11.78 27.10
C PRO A 316 4.86 11.20 28.19
N ALA A 317 3.91 11.97 28.73
CA ALA A 317 2.95 11.48 29.70
C ALA A 317 2.01 10.42 29.12
N VAL A 318 1.50 10.66 27.89
CA VAL A 318 0.72 9.69 27.13
C VAL A 318 1.54 8.44 26.83
N GLY A 319 2.81 8.58 26.38
CA GLY A 319 3.70 7.44 26.16
C GLY A 319 3.85 6.55 27.39
N GLN A 320 3.99 7.14 28.59
CA GLN A 320 4.04 6.39 29.85
C GLN A 320 2.72 5.68 30.17
N ALA A 321 1.58 6.34 29.96
CA ALA A 321 0.26 5.75 30.19
C ALA A 321 -0.01 4.58 29.25
N MET A 322 0.47 4.67 28.00
CA MET A 322 0.31 3.66 26.96
C MET A 322 1.27 2.47 27.07
N ALA A 323 2.39 2.60 27.80
CA ALA A 323 3.45 1.58 27.87
C ALA A 323 2.97 0.16 28.22
N PRO A 324 1.94 -0.06 29.07
CA PRO A 324 1.40 -1.40 29.32
C PRO A 324 0.82 -2.12 28.10
N LEU A 325 0.48 -1.39 27.04
CA LEU A 325 -0.06 -1.93 25.79
C LEU A 325 1.02 -2.28 24.75
N ALA A 326 2.29 -1.94 25.01
CA ALA A 326 3.39 -2.18 24.09
C ALA A 326 3.57 -3.66 23.67
N PRO A 327 3.37 -4.67 24.56
CA PRO A 327 3.51 -6.06 24.13
C PRO A 327 2.58 -6.43 23.00
N GLY A 328 3.15 -6.97 21.91
CA GLY A 328 2.41 -7.37 20.70
C GLY A 328 2.35 -6.33 19.59
N TRP A 329 2.95 -5.15 19.80
CA TRP A 329 3.06 -4.09 18.80
C TRP A 329 4.52 -3.81 18.44
N ALA A 330 4.85 -3.89 17.18
CA ALA A 330 6.13 -3.41 16.66
C ALA A 330 6.12 -1.86 16.59
N ASP A 331 7.29 -1.24 16.75
CA ASP A 331 7.53 0.21 16.68
C ASP A 331 6.63 1.05 17.62
N PHE A 332 6.33 0.52 18.80
CA PHE A 332 5.34 1.07 19.71
C PHE A 332 5.69 2.48 20.21
N GLU A 333 6.90 2.70 20.71
CA GLU A 333 7.26 3.95 21.39
C GLU A 333 7.26 5.15 20.44
N ALA A 334 7.93 5.02 19.29
CA ALA A 334 8.03 6.09 18.30
C ALA A 334 6.67 6.43 17.69
N THR A 335 5.91 5.40 17.30
CA THR A 335 4.58 5.59 16.70
C THR A 335 3.58 6.14 17.71
N THR A 336 3.60 5.67 18.98
CA THR A 336 2.72 6.22 20.03
C THR A 336 3.03 7.68 20.34
N ALA A 337 4.29 8.11 20.29
CA ALA A 337 4.63 9.51 20.46
C ALA A 337 4.06 10.40 19.34
N ARG A 338 4.15 9.94 18.09
CA ARG A 338 3.51 10.64 16.94
C ARG A 338 1.99 10.69 17.07
N ASN A 339 1.39 9.56 17.39
CA ASN A 339 -0.06 9.45 17.59
C ASN A 339 -0.57 10.33 18.73
N ALA A 340 0.20 10.44 19.83
CA ALA A 340 -0.12 11.32 20.95
C ALA A 340 -0.16 12.79 20.50
N ALA A 341 0.79 13.21 19.66
CA ALA A 341 0.80 14.58 19.13
C ALA A 341 -0.38 14.83 18.18
N ALA A 342 -0.69 13.90 17.26
CA ALA A 342 -1.82 14.00 16.35
C ALA A 342 -3.16 14.04 17.11
N ALA A 343 -3.35 13.12 18.07
CA ALA A 343 -4.54 13.05 18.90
C ALA A 343 -4.70 14.29 19.81
N TYR A 344 -3.60 14.84 20.32
CA TYR A 344 -3.64 16.07 21.11
C TYR A 344 -4.16 17.23 20.27
N ALA A 345 -3.61 17.42 19.05
CA ALA A 345 -4.06 18.49 18.15
C ALA A 345 -5.54 18.35 17.72
N GLU A 346 -6.06 17.12 17.61
CA GLU A 346 -7.48 16.88 17.32
C GLU A 346 -8.38 17.19 18.54
N LEU A 347 -7.97 16.77 19.75
CA LEU A 347 -8.80 16.78 20.95
C LEU A 347 -8.75 18.09 21.75
N GLU A 348 -7.71 18.94 21.56
CA GLU A 348 -7.57 20.20 22.29
C GLU A 348 -8.67 21.24 22.00
N TRP A 349 -9.42 21.04 20.92
CA TRP A 349 -10.52 21.93 20.49
C TRP A 349 -11.93 21.37 20.80
N GLU A 350 -12.03 20.29 21.57
CA GLU A 350 -13.31 19.77 22.08
C GLU A 350 -13.69 20.51 23.39
#